data_3040b0423c199722769415d78e9d28d0
#
_entry.id   3040b0423c199722769415d78e9d28d0
#
_cell.length_a   1.000
_cell.length_b   1.000
_cell.length_c   1.000
_cell.angle_alpha   90.00
_cell.angle_beta   90.00
_cell.angle_gamma   90.00
#
_symmetry.space_group_name_H-M   'P 1'
#
loop_
_entity.id
_entity.type
_entity.pdbx_description
1 polymer ?
#
loop_
_entity_poly.entity_id
_entity_poly.type
_entity_poly.pdbx_seq_one_letter_code
_entity_poly.pdbx_strand_id
1 'polypeptide(L)'
;GVTGTVIASGGVNIDTGMPNILTLMAPEGSSVINPLTTLVEEYVLANAGTVTASEASAAVSAALGLATNVDLLIFDPLDAANSITTNGLAVQKAAAQVATLLTLVADTQATLTNAQAAVASVTQKLIASIKSVADGTTNSVNLADSPQITALVAGVTSGNIASLVTDTDTANSSIGAASNISNISQAQTIALDDISPTLKGLGLTAATDSGASATD
;
A
#
# COMPACT_ATOMS: atom_id res chain seq x y z
N GLY A 1 -20.47 -2.98 16.31
CA GLY A 1 -19.34 -2.93 15.38
C GLY A 1 -19.79 -2.39 14.03
N VAL A 2 -18.90 -1.79 13.30
CA VAL A 2 -19.17 -1.37 11.90
C VAL A 2 -19.26 -2.65 11.08
N THR A 3 -20.35 -2.84 10.34
CA THR A 3 -20.52 -3.96 9.40
C THR A 3 -20.14 -3.48 8.00
N GLY A 4 -19.24 -4.20 7.33
CA GLY A 4 -18.75 -3.91 5.98
C GLY A 4 -17.33 -3.39 5.94
N THR A 5 -16.85 -3.08 4.72
CA THR A 5 -15.51 -2.55 4.47
C THR A 5 -15.32 -1.17 5.13
N VAL A 6 -14.23 -0.99 5.85
CA VAL A 6 -13.82 0.33 6.35
C VAL A 6 -12.98 1.02 5.29
N ILE A 7 -13.29 2.30 5.00
CA ILE A 7 -12.59 3.09 3.98
C ILE A 7 -12.05 4.38 4.60
N ALA A 8 -10.79 4.69 4.31
CA ALA A 8 -10.15 5.96 4.65
C ALA A 8 -9.52 6.59 3.40
N SER A 9 -9.82 7.86 3.14
CA SER A 9 -9.28 8.60 2.00
C SER A 9 -8.84 10.01 2.41
N GLY A 10 -7.84 10.54 1.71
CA GLY A 10 -7.27 11.86 1.99
C GLY A 10 -6.45 11.90 3.29
N GLY A 11 -6.25 13.11 3.82
CA GLY A 11 -5.43 13.34 5.00
C GLY A 11 -3.94 13.51 4.69
N VAL A 12 -3.16 13.56 5.76
CA VAL A 12 -1.69 13.69 5.71
C VAL A 12 -1.08 12.53 6.49
N ASN A 13 -0.11 11.86 5.89
CA ASN A 13 0.70 10.87 6.60
C ASN A 13 1.56 11.62 7.64
N ILE A 14 1.34 11.36 8.92
CA ILE A 14 2.00 12.08 10.01
C ILE A 14 3.50 11.80 10.09
N ASP A 15 3.96 10.64 9.59
CA ASP A 15 5.37 10.26 9.64
C ASP A 15 6.20 10.94 8.54
N THR A 16 5.59 11.14 7.36
CA THR A 16 6.26 11.74 6.19
C THR A 16 5.88 13.20 5.95
N GLY A 17 4.76 13.68 6.55
CA GLY A 17 4.18 14.98 6.25
C GLY A 17 3.56 15.10 4.85
N MET A 18 3.48 13.99 4.10
CA MET A 18 2.99 13.97 2.72
C MET A 18 1.47 13.76 2.67
N PRO A 19 0.75 14.41 1.73
CA PRO A 19 -0.66 14.14 1.51
C PRO A 19 -0.90 12.68 1.15
N ASN A 20 -1.89 12.05 1.78
CA ASN A 20 -2.31 10.70 1.39
C ASN A 20 -3.27 10.79 0.20
N ILE A 21 -2.82 10.25 -0.94
CA ILE A 21 -3.59 10.21 -2.19
C ILE A 21 -4.24 8.85 -2.43
N LEU A 22 -3.92 7.86 -1.58
CA LEU A 22 -4.46 6.51 -1.69
C LEU A 22 -5.76 6.40 -0.91
N THR A 23 -6.70 5.64 -1.47
CA THR A 23 -7.85 5.17 -0.70
C THR A 23 -7.43 3.87 0.01
N LEU A 24 -7.43 3.92 1.33
CA LEU A 24 -7.10 2.76 2.15
C LEU A 24 -8.39 2.04 2.55
N MET A 25 -8.33 0.71 2.59
CA MET A 25 -9.44 -0.16 2.95
C MET A 25 -9.02 -1.18 3.99
N ALA A 26 -10.00 -1.64 4.75
CA ALA A 26 -9.82 -2.76 5.67
C ALA A 26 -11.10 -3.59 5.76
N PRO A 27 -11.01 -4.93 5.87
CA PRO A 27 -12.15 -5.79 6.13
C PRO A 27 -12.86 -5.46 7.43
N GLU A 28 -14.14 -5.83 7.51
CA GLU A 28 -14.90 -5.78 8.76
C GLU A 28 -14.15 -6.45 9.90
N GLY A 29 -14.15 -5.81 11.06
CA GLY A 29 -13.49 -6.32 12.26
C GLY A 29 -11.99 -5.99 12.37
N SER A 30 -11.41 -5.34 11.37
CA SER A 30 -10.03 -4.84 11.47
C SER A 30 -9.93 -3.73 12.52
N SER A 31 -8.84 -3.72 13.28
CA SER A 31 -8.52 -2.64 14.22
C SER A 31 -7.50 -1.64 13.66
N VAL A 32 -6.94 -1.93 12.49
CA VAL A 32 -5.99 -1.09 11.77
C VAL A 32 -6.44 -0.89 10.32
N ILE A 33 -6.08 0.25 9.73
CA ILE A 33 -6.27 0.54 8.31
C ILE A 33 -4.96 1.06 7.74
N ASN A 34 -4.43 0.35 6.73
CA ASN A 34 -3.14 0.66 6.13
C ASN A 34 -3.06 0.04 4.70
N PRO A 35 -1.96 0.24 3.95
CA PRO A 35 -1.81 -0.36 2.62
C PRO A 35 -1.94 -1.90 2.60
N LEU A 36 -1.53 -2.61 3.66
CA LEU A 36 -1.63 -4.07 3.69
C LEU A 36 -3.05 -4.55 3.95
N THR A 37 -3.81 -3.89 4.83
CA THR A 37 -5.24 -4.21 5.01
C THR A 37 -6.04 -3.89 3.75
N THR A 38 -5.60 -2.90 2.95
CA THR A 38 -6.17 -2.62 1.63
C THR A 38 -5.96 -3.82 0.70
N LEU A 39 -4.76 -4.41 0.67
CA LEU A 39 -4.51 -5.63 -0.11
C LEU A 39 -5.34 -6.82 0.40
N VAL A 40 -5.53 -6.94 1.71
CA VAL A 40 -6.38 -7.99 2.30
C VAL A 40 -7.83 -7.84 1.82
N GLU A 41 -8.39 -6.63 1.90
CA GLU A 41 -9.77 -6.38 1.44
C GLU A 41 -9.92 -6.62 -0.07
N GLU A 42 -8.99 -6.11 -0.88
CA GLU A 42 -9.01 -6.33 -2.32
C GLU A 42 -8.88 -7.82 -2.68
N TYR A 43 -8.10 -8.59 -1.90
CA TYR A 43 -8.00 -10.04 -2.09
C TYR A 43 -9.32 -10.75 -1.77
N VAL A 44 -10.02 -10.36 -0.68
CA VAL A 44 -11.36 -10.87 -0.35
C VAL A 44 -12.35 -10.57 -1.46
N LEU A 45 -12.39 -9.31 -1.93
CA LEU A 45 -13.28 -8.87 -3.00
C LEU A 45 -13.01 -9.61 -4.33
N ALA A 46 -11.73 -9.79 -4.69
CA ALA A 46 -11.35 -10.49 -5.90
C ALA A 46 -11.71 -11.99 -5.89
N ASN A 47 -11.88 -12.58 -4.71
CA ASN A 47 -12.30 -13.97 -4.56
C ASN A 47 -13.82 -14.13 -4.27
N ALA A 48 -14.60 -13.06 -4.43
CA ALA A 48 -16.07 -13.07 -4.38
C ALA A 48 -16.68 -13.79 -3.15
N GLY A 49 -16.06 -13.57 -1.97
CA GLY A 49 -16.56 -14.13 -0.69
C GLY A 49 -16.25 -15.62 -0.48
N THR A 50 -15.42 -16.24 -1.31
CA THR A 50 -14.94 -17.61 -1.10
C THR A 50 -13.75 -17.69 -0.14
N VAL A 51 -13.14 -16.54 0.18
CA VAL A 51 -11.99 -16.38 1.06
C VAL A 51 -12.37 -15.46 2.21
N THR A 52 -12.08 -15.87 3.43
CA THR A 52 -12.27 -15.04 4.62
C THR A 52 -11.16 -13.97 4.73
N ALA A 53 -11.42 -12.91 5.49
CA ALA A 53 -10.42 -11.88 5.76
C ALA A 53 -9.15 -12.45 6.42
N SER A 54 -9.27 -13.44 7.29
CA SER A 54 -8.14 -14.12 7.93
C SER A 54 -7.30 -14.92 6.92
N GLU A 55 -7.93 -15.65 6.01
CA GLU A 55 -7.22 -16.37 4.93
C GLU A 55 -6.53 -15.40 3.97
N ALA A 56 -7.18 -14.28 3.63
CA ALA A 56 -6.60 -13.21 2.82
C ALA A 56 -5.40 -12.56 3.53
N SER A 57 -5.51 -12.28 4.84
CA SER A 57 -4.39 -11.78 5.66
C SER A 57 -3.19 -12.72 5.63
N ALA A 58 -3.43 -14.03 5.76
CA ALA A 58 -2.38 -15.03 5.66
C ALA A 58 -1.75 -15.09 4.26
N ALA A 59 -2.56 -15.01 3.19
CA ALA A 59 -2.06 -15.01 1.81
C ALA A 59 -1.20 -13.76 1.51
N VAL A 60 -1.64 -12.58 1.92
CA VAL A 60 -0.88 -11.32 1.77
C VAL A 60 0.43 -11.39 2.56
N SER A 61 0.38 -11.86 3.82
CA SER A 61 1.57 -12.01 4.66
C SER A 61 2.59 -12.96 4.04
N ALA A 62 2.14 -14.13 3.57
CA ALA A 62 3.00 -15.12 2.93
C ALA A 62 3.64 -14.59 1.64
N ALA A 63 2.84 -13.91 0.79
CA ALA A 63 3.32 -13.36 -0.47
C ALA A 63 4.38 -12.27 -0.27
N LEU A 64 4.25 -11.46 0.77
CA LEU A 64 5.21 -10.39 1.10
C LEU A 64 6.34 -10.85 2.05
N GLY A 65 6.44 -12.15 2.34
CA GLY A 65 7.48 -12.71 3.20
C GLY A 65 7.40 -12.30 4.66
N LEU A 66 6.21 -11.95 5.14
CA LEU A 66 5.97 -11.61 6.55
C LEU A 66 5.83 -12.88 7.40
N ALA A 67 6.06 -12.75 8.70
CA ALA A 67 5.95 -13.87 9.62
C ALA A 67 4.50 -14.38 9.72
N THR A 68 4.33 -15.69 9.76
CA THR A 68 3.01 -16.36 9.78
C THR A 68 2.18 -16.10 11.04
N ASN A 69 2.79 -15.59 12.10
CA ASN A 69 2.12 -15.21 13.33
C ASN A 69 1.64 -13.76 13.38
N VAL A 70 1.79 -13.03 12.27
CA VAL A 70 1.29 -11.65 12.12
C VAL A 70 -0.10 -11.70 11.49
N ASP A 71 -1.10 -11.21 12.20
CA ASP A 71 -2.43 -10.96 11.67
C ASP A 71 -2.54 -9.49 11.26
N LEU A 72 -2.56 -9.23 9.95
CA LEU A 72 -2.59 -7.87 9.40
C LEU A 72 -3.87 -7.09 9.76
N LEU A 73 -4.92 -7.76 10.21
CA LEU A 73 -6.19 -7.12 10.56
C LEU A 73 -6.14 -6.38 11.90
N ILE A 74 -5.21 -6.79 12.77
CA ILE A 74 -5.10 -6.26 14.13
C ILE A 74 -3.69 -5.81 14.50
N PHE A 75 -2.69 -6.15 13.69
CA PHE A 75 -1.29 -5.82 13.97
C PHE A 75 -0.96 -4.41 13.53
N ASP A 76 -0.82 -3.49 14.49
CA ASP A 76 -0.33 -2.14 14.24
C ASP A 76 1.20 -2.10 14.37
N PRO A 77 1.94 -1.92 13.26
CA PRO A 77 3.40 -1.86 13.29
C PRO A 77 3.94 -0.57 13.98
N LEU A 78 3.10 0.45 14.13
CA LEU A 78 3.47 1.74 14.73
C LEU A 78 3.16 1.78 16.23
N ASP A 79 2.41 0.81 16.76
CA ASP A 79 2.22 0.68 18.21
C ASP A 79 3.58 0.58 18.92
N ALA A 80 3.70 1.21 20.07
CA ALA A 80 4.97 1.30 20.81
C ALA A 80 5.58 -0.07 21.13
N ALA A 81 4.76 -1.10 21.36
CA ALA A 81 5.21 -2.47 21.63
C ALA A 81 5.70 -3.19 20.36
N ASN A 82 5.10 -2.88 19.20
CA ASN A 82 5.40 -3.54 17.93
C ASN A 82 6.55 -2.85 17.18
N SER A 83 6.61 -1.53 17.21
CA SER A 83 7.55 -0.71 16.42
C SER A 83 9.04 -1.00 16.67
N ILE A 84 9.36 -1.57 17.83
CA ILE A 84 10.70 -2.00 18.21
C ILE A 84 10.98 -3.49 17.89
N THR A 85 10.00 -4.22 17.35
CA THR A 85 10.14 -5.64 17.02
C THR A 85 10.55 -5.85 15.57
N THR A 86 11.11 -7.03 15.29
CA THR A 86 11.42 -7.45 13.91
C THR A 86 10.15 -7.54 13.06
N ASN A 87 9.05 -8.03 13.63
CA ASN A 87 7.76 -8.11 12.92
C ASN A 87 7.19 -6.72 12.62
N GLY A 88 7.22 -5.80 13.60
CA GLY A 88 6.75 -4.43 13.39
C GLY A 88 7.53 -3.73 12.27
N LEU A 89 8.85 -3.85 12.30
CA LEU A 89 9.71 -3.30 11.24
C LEU A 89 9.41 -3.95 9.87
N ALA A 90 9.22 -5.28 9.81
CA ALA A 90 8.93 -5.98 8.56
C ALA A 90 7.57 -5.57 7.98
N VAL A 91 6.52 -5.50 8.81
CA VAL A 91 5.18 -5.07 8.40
C VAL A 91 5.19 -3.62 7.92
N GLN A 92 5.86 -2.72 8.64
CA GLN A 92 5.95 -1.31 8.23
C GLN A 92 6.72 -1.15 6.92
N LYS A 93 7.80 -1.90 6.71
CA LYS A 93 8.52 -1.91 5.42
C LYS A 93 7.61 -2.33 4.28
N ALA A 94 6.90 -3.43 4.42
CA ALA A 94 5.98 -3.92 3.39
C ALA A 94 4.86 -2.90 3.11
N ALA A 95 4.25 -2.33 4.14
CA ALA A 95 3.23 -1.28 3.99
C ALA A 95 3.78 -0.05 3.26
N ALA A 96 4.98 0.40 3.64
CA ALA A 96 5.64 1.53 3.02
C ALA A 96 5.99 1.27 1.55
N GLN A 97 6.50 0.08 1.21
CA GLN A 97 6.82 -0.29 -0.17
C GLN A 97 5.58 -0.33 -1.07
N VAL A 98 4.46 -0.88 -0.57
CA VAL A 98 3.18 -0.86 -1.29
C VAL A 98 2.71 0.57 -1.50
N ALA A 99 2.69 1.39 -0.45
CA ALA A 99 2.27 2.79 -0.55
C ALA A 99 3.14 3.58 -1.54
N THR A 100 4.46 3.40 -1.49
CA THR A 100 5.41 4.08 -2.38
C THR A 100 5.18 3.70 -3.84
N LEU A 101 5.07 2.40 -4.17
CA LEU A 101 4.76 1.94 -5.52
C LEU A 101 3.47 2.60 -6.03
N LEU A 102 2.38 2.52 -5.26
CA LEU A 102 1.08 3.04 -5.69
C LEU A 102 1.07 4.56 -5.84
N THR A 103 1.80 5.28 -4.98
CA THR A 103 1.93 6.73 -5.06
C THR A 103 2.74 7.15 -6.29
N LEU A 104 3.86 6.50 -6.58
CA LEU A 104 4.66 6.78 -7.78
C LEU A 104 3.88 6.44 -9.06
N VAL A 105 3.09 5.37 -9.07
CA VAL A 105 2.17 5.06 -10.18
C VAL A 105 1.14 6.17 -10.37
N ALA A 106 0.53 6.65 -9.30
CA ALA A 106 -0.43 7.75 -9.35
C ALA A 106 0.20 9.03 -9.92
N ASP A 107 1.45 9.33 -9.55
CA ASP A 107 2.17 10.52 -10.00
C ASP A 107 2.48 10.53 -11.51
N THR A 108 2.49 9.38 -12.17
CA THR A 108 2.62 9.32 -13.62
C THR A 108 1.39 9.81 -14.39
N GLN A 109 0.29 10.10 -13.68
CA GLN A 109 -1.00 10.42 -14.30
C GLN A 109 -1.30 11.93 -14.25
N ALA A 110 -1.93 12.43 -15.32
CA ALA A 110 -2.24 13.86 -15.45
C ALA A 110 -3.47 14.30 -14.66
N THR A 111 -4.34 13.36 -14.22
CA THR A 111 -5.60 13.67 -13.52
C THR A 111 -5.83 12.70 -12.37
N LEU A 112 -6.60 13.15 -11.36
CA LEU A 112 -6.97 12.30 -10.23
C LEU A 112 -7.71 11.03 -10.66
N THR A 113 -8.64 11.14 -11.61
CA THR A 113 -9.38 9.98 -12.11
C THR A 113 -8.46 8.94 -12.74
N ASN A 114 -7.49 9.38 -13.55
CA ASN A 114 -6.50 8.49 -14.15
C ASN A 114 -5.57 7.90 -13.10
N ALA A 115 -5.16 8.69 -12.10
CA ALA A 115 -4.34 8.24 -10.99
C ALA A 115 -5.05 7.11 -10.19
N GLN A 116 -6.31 7.32 -9.84
CA GLN A 116 -7.12 6.30 -9.16
C GLN A 116 -7.28 5.02 -10.01
N ALA A 117 -7.55 5.15 -11.31
CA ALA A 117 -7.65 4.02 -12.21
C ALA A 117 -6.32 3.26 -12.36
N ALA A 118 -5.20 3.97 -12.44
CA ALA A 118 -3.86 3.38 -12.51
C ALA A 118 -3.52 2.62 -11.20
N VAL A 119 -3.77 3.24 -10.05
CA VAL A 119 -3.60 2.61 -8.73
C VAL A 119 -4.45 1.34 -8.63
N ALA A 120 -5.73 1.40 -8.98
CA ALA A 120 -6.61 0.24 -8.95
C ALA A 120 -6.10 -0.89 -9.85
N SER A 121 -5.63 -0.57 -11.05
CA SER A 121 -5.10 -1.57 -11.99
C SER A 121 -3.81 -2.22 -11.48
N VAL A 122 -2.88 -1.46 -10.88
CA VAL A 122 -1.66 -2.01 -10.25
C VAL A 122 -2.03 -2.86 -9.03
N THR A 123 -2.98 -2.41 -8.22
CA THR A 123 -3.48 -3.19 -7.07
C THR A 123 -4.05 -4.54 -7.52
N GLN A 124 -4.86 -4.56 -8.59
CA GLN A 124 -5.39 -5.83 -9.13
C GLN A 124 -4.28 -6.79 -9.60
N LYS A 125 -3.23 -6.28 -10.24
CA LYS A 125 -2.07 -7.09 -10.64
C LYS A 125 -1.28 -7.59 -9.44
N LEU A 126 -1.15 -6.76 -8.41
CA LEU A 126 -0.51 -7.16 -7.15
C LEU A 126 -1.33 -8.27 -6.47
N ILE A 127 -2.66 -8.16 -6.44
CA ILE A 127 -3.56 -9.22 -5.95
C ILE A 127 -3.40 -10.51 -6.77
N ALA A 128 -3.31 -10.42 -8.10
CA ALA A 128 -3.05 -11.59 -8.95
C ALA A 128 -1.70 -12.24 -8.64
N SER A 129 -0.66 -11.44 -8.36
CA SER A 129 0.65 -11.95 -7.94
C SER A 129 0.59 -12.62 -6.57
N ILE A 130 -0.11 -12.02 -5.60
CA ILE A 130 -0.34 -12.61 -4.26
C ILE A 130 -1.08 -13.95 -4.40
N LYS A 131 -2.11 -14.00 -5.25
CA LYS A 131 -2.82 -15.24 -5.54
C LYS A 131 -1.91 -16.31 -6.13
N SER A 132 -1.04 -15.94 -7.06
CA SER A 132 -0.07 -16.88 -7.66
C SER A 132 0.89 -17.47 -6.61
N VAL A 133 1.25 -16.70 -5.57
CA VAL A 133 2.02 -17.22 -4.43
C VAL A 133 1.18 -18.18 -3.60
N ALA A 134 -0.07 -17.82 -3.28
CA ALA A 134 -0.98 -18.68 -2.53
C ALA A 134 -1.28 -19.99 -3.25
N ASP A 135 -1.36 -19.97 -4.59
CA ASP A 135 -1.56 -21.16 -5.44
C ASP A 135 -0.25 -21.94 -5.66
N GLY A 136 0.89 -21.50 -5.12
CA GLY A 136 2.20 -22.15 -5.22
C GLY A 136 2.84 -22.05 -6.62
N THR A 137 2.40 -21.15 -7.48
CA THR A 137 2.93 -20.97 -8.84
C THR A 137 4.11 -19.99 -8.88
N THR A 138 4.26 -19.15 -7.88
CA THR A 138 5.41 -18.24 -7.67
C THR A 138 5.86 -18.30 -6.21
N ASN A 139 7.10 -17.86 -5.93
CA ASN A 139 7.67 -17.99 -4.58
C ASN A 139 7.32 -16.81 -3.66
N SER A 140 7.34 -15.58 -4.17
CA SER A 140 7.09 -14.37 -3.39
C SER A 140 6.84 -13.16 -4.29
N VAL A 141 6.26 -12.11 -3.72
CA VAL A 141 6.19 -10.77 -4.31
C VAL A 141 7.30 -9.93 -3.72
N ASN A 142 8.20 -9.45 -4.57
CA ASN A 142 9.28 -8.55 -4.18
C ASN A 142 9.08 -7.19 -4.87
N LEU A 143 8.72 -6.18 -4.08
CA LEU A 143 8.46 -4.83 -4.56
C LEU A 143 9.74 -3.98 -4.75
N ALA A 144 10.92 -4.57 -4.51
CA ALA A 144 12.24 -4.04 -4.83
C ALA A 144 12.94 -4.89 -5.90
N ASP A 145 12.17 -5.48 -6.82
CA ASP A 145 12.67 -6.29 -7.94
C ASP A 145 12.16 -5.67 -9.25
N SER A 146 13.06 -5.07 -10.02
CA SER A 146 12.72 -4.36 -11.25
C SER A 146 11.89 -5.17 -12.26
N PRO A 147 12.15 -6.47 -12.51
CA PRO A 147 11.28 -7.32 -13.31
C PRO A 147 9.84 -7.43 -12.81
N GLN A 148 9.65 -7.63 -11.50
CA GLN A 148 8.31 -7.73 -10.90
C GLN A 148 7.59 -6.38 -10.92
N ILE A 149 8.29 -5.28 -10.60
CA ILE A 149 7.74 -3.92 -10.73
C ILE A 149 7.30 -3.66 -12.16
N THR A 150 8.15 -4.01 -13.16
CA THR A 150 7.81 -3.85 -14.58
C THR A 150 6.52 -4.59 -14.95
N ALA A 151 6.34 -5.82 -14.47
CA ALA A 151 5.12 -6.58 -14.72
C ALA A 151 3.88 -5.94 -14.08
N LEU A 152 4.03 -5.39 -12.87
CA LEU A 152 2.94 -4.70 -12.17
C LEU A 152 2.50 -3.42 -12.89
N VAL A 153 3.43 -2.60 -13.39
CA VAL A 153 3.13 -1.30 -14.00
C VAL A 153 2.93 -1.35 -15.52
N ALA A 154 3.15 -2.48 -16.16
CA ALA A 154 2.99 -2.66 -17.61
C ALA A 154 1.59 -2.28 -18.09
N GLY A 155 1.50 -1.37 -19.06
CA GLY A 155 0.24 -0.94 -19.68
C GLY A 155 -0.69 -0.09 -18.79
N VAL A 156 -0.23 0.33 -17.62
CA VAL A 156 -1.03 1.11 -16.66
C VAL A 156 -0.67 2.59 -16.70
N THR A 157 0.58 2.91 -17.00
CA THR A 157 1.08 4.29 -17.00
C THR A 157 1.21 4.86 -18.41
N SER A 158 0.91 6.14 -18.57
CA SER A 158 1.15 6.89 -19.80
C SER A 158 2.55 7.52 -19.87
N GLY A 159 3.33 7.41 -18.78
CA GLY A 159 4.66 8.00 -18.64
C GLY A 159 5.81 7.06 -18.99
N ASN A 160 7.03 7.46 -18.65
CA ASN A 160 8.23 6.67 -18.83
C ASN A 160 8.27 5.50 -17.82
N ILE A 161 7.86 4.31 -18.26
CA ILE A 161 7.84 3.09 -17.42
C ILE A 161 9.24 2.77 -16.87
N ALA A 162 10.31 2.97 -17.65
CA ALA A 162 11.67 2.66 -17.20
C ALA A 162 12.09 3.54 -16.01
N SER A 163 11.76 4.83 -16.04
CA SER A 163 11.98 5.72 -14.89
C SER A 163 11.19 5.26 -13.68
N LEU A 164 9.88 5.06 -13.83
CA LEU A 164 9.01 4.60 -12.75
C LEU A 164 9.53 3.32 -12.10
N VAL A 165 9.97 2.35 -12.89
CA VAL A 165 10.54 1.08 -12.38
C VAL A 165 11.81 1.35 -11.57
N THR A 166 12.72 2.18 -12.11
CA THR A 166 13.97 2.54 -11.43
C THR A 166 13.73 3.28 -10.13
N ASP A 167 12.83 4.26 -10.14
CA ASP A 167 12.51 5.08 -8.98
C ASP A 167 11.83 4.22 -7.89
N THR A 168 10.90 3.34 -8.29
CA THR A 168 10.25 2.41 -7.36
C THR A 168 11.24 1.40 -6.77
N ASP A 169 12.11 0.80 -7.59
CA ASP A 169 13.13 -0.15 -7.12
C ASP A 169 14.09 0.52 -6.14
N THR A 170 14.59 1.71 -6.48
CA THR A 170 15.49 2.49 -5.61
C THR A 170 14.83 2.83 -4.28
N ALA A 171 13.60 3.33 -4.32
CA ALA A 171 12.83 3.68 -3.13
C ALA A 171 12.57 2.45 -2.24
N ASN A 172 12.06 1.38 -2.83
CA ASN A 172 11.69 0.17 -2.11
C ASN A 172 12.91 -0.61 -1.60
N SER A 173 14.04 -0.57 -2.30
CA SER A 173 15.32 -1.07 -1.80
C SER A 173 15.79 -0.28 -0.57
N SER A 174 15.68 1.05 -0.60
CA SER A 174 16.01 1.92 0.54
C SER A 174 15.12 1.65 1.75
N ILE A 175 13.80 1.50 1.54
CA ILE A 175 12.85 1.10 2.58
C ILE A 175 13.20 -0.29 3.13
N GLY A 176 13.52 -1.24 2.26
CA GLY A 176 13.93 -2.60 2.62
C GLY A 176 15.20 -2.63 3.50
N ALA A 177 16.15 -1.74 3.24
CA ALA A 177 17.40 -1.61 3.99
C ALA A 177 17.24 -0.85 5.33
N ALA A 178 16.10 -0.20 5.58
CA ALA A 178 15.87 0.57 6.80
C ALA A 178 16.02 -0.30 8.06
N SER A 179 16.64 0.25 9.10
CA SER A 179 16.90 -0.46 10.37
C SER A 179 15.87 -0.13 11.47
N ASN A 180 15.03 0.88 11.25
CA ASN A 180 13.97 1.31 12.18
C ASN A 180 12.87 2.08 11.42
N ILE A 181 11.76 2.38 12.11
CA ILE A 181 10.59 3.07 11.53
C ILE A 181 10.96 4.46 11.00
N SER A 182 11.79 5.22 11.71
CA SER A 182 12.21 6.57 11.27
C SER A 182 12.97 6.52 9.95
N ASN A 183 13.82 5.51 9.74
CA ASN A 183 14.54 5.33 8.48
C ASN A 183 13.60 4.94 7.32
N ILE A 184 12.52 4.21 7.60
CA ILE A 184 11.46 3.92 6.61
C ILE A 184 10.80 5.23 6.19
N SER A 185 10.35 6.04 7.15
CA SER A 185 9.69 7.33 6.88
C SER A 185 10.62 8.28 6.10
N GLN A 186 11.90 8.32 6.45
CA GLN A 186 12.89 9.11 5.71
C GLN A 186 13.06 8.62 4.26
N ALA A 187 13.16 7.30 4.04
CA ALA A 187 13.27 6.74 2.70
C ALA A 187 12.03 7.03 1.85
N GLN A 188 10.82 6.94 2.43
CA GLN A 188 9.58 7.34 1.76
C GLN A 188 9.54 8.84 1.44
N THR A 189 9.93 9.70 2.38
CA THR A 189 9.97 11.15 2.15
C THR A 189 10.87 11.50 0.98
N ILE A 190 12.07 10.91 0.92
CA ILE A 190 13.01 11.11 -0.19
C ILE A 190 12.40 10.62 -1.51
N ALA A 191 11.79 9.43 -1.52
CA ALA A 191 11.21 8.84 -2.71
C ALA A 191 10.02 9.64 -3.27
N LEU A 192 9.29 10.35 -2.40
CA LEU A 192 8.06 11.08 -2.74
C LEU A 192 8.26 12.60 -2.76
N ASP A 193 9.48 13.10 -2.56
CA ASP A 193 9.75 14.55 -2.53
C ASP A 193 9.45 15.22 -3.87
N ASP A 194 9.74 14.55 -4.97
CA ASP A 194 9.53 15.02 -6.35
C ASP A 194 8.13 14.75 -6.92
N ILE A 195 7.18 14.18 -6.13
CA ILE A 195 5.82 14.00 -6.64
C ILE A 195 5.19 15.34 -7.01
N SER A 196 4.38 15.31 -8.07
CA SER A 196 3.88 16.53 -8.71
C SER A 196 3.08 17.42 -7.74
N PRO A 197 3.20 18.75 -7.83
CA PRO A 197 2.38 19.67 -7.04
C PRO A 197 0.88 19.45 -7.23
N THR A 198 0.48 19.00 -8.41
CA THR A 198 -0.91 18.66 -8.75
C THR A 198 -1.38 17.50 -7.86
N LEU A 199 -0.61 16.44 -7.74
CA LEU A 199 -0.97 15.28 -6.93
C LEU A 199 -0.98 15.63 -5.42
N LYS A 200 0.01 16.42 -4.96
CA LYS A 200 0.04 16.95 -3.59
C LYS A 200 -1.22 17.78 -3.28
N GLY A 201 -1.63 18.66 -4.20
CA GLY A 201 -2.85 19.46 -4.07
C GLY A 201 -4.13 18.63 -4.03
N LEU A 202 -4.22 17.58 -4.85
CA LEU A 202 -5.38 16.68 -4.89
C LEU A 202 -5.56 15.89 -3.57
N GLY A 203 -4.47 15.43 -2.97
CA GLY A 203 -4.52 14.76 -1.67
C GLY A 203 -5.05 15.65 -0.55
N LEU A 204 -4.64 16.93 -0.55
CA LEU A 204 -5.14 17.92 0.42
C LEU A 204 -6.61 18.26 0.18
N THR A 205 -7.05 18.38 -1.06
CA THR A 205 -8.46 18.67 -1.41
C THR A 205 -9.36 17.51 -0.99
N ALA A 206 -8.96 16.26 -1.22
CA ALA A 206 -9.71 15.10 -0.76
C ALA A 206 -9.85 15.06 0.77
N ALA A 207 -8.83 15.49 1.50
CA ALA A 207 -8.89 15.57 2.97
C ALA A 207 -9.85 16.64 3.47
N THR A 208 -10.02 17.76 2.73
CA THR A 208 -10.96 18.83 3.11
C THR A 208 -12.41 18.50 2.76
N ASP A 209 -12.63 17.71 1.71
CA ASP A 209 -13.98 17.28 1.26
C ASP A 209 -14.55 16.12 2.10
N SER A 210 -13.70 15.33 2.74
CA SER A 210 -14.11 14.31 3.71
C SER A 210 -14.51 14.91 5.07
N GLY A 211 -14.59 16.22 5.15
CA GLY A 211 -15.01 16.98 6.34
C GLY A 211 -16.36 16.53 6.82
N ALA A 212 -16.35 15.87 7.97
CA ALA A 212 -17.44 15.46 8.78
C ALA A 212 -18.63 16.41 8.70
N SER A 213 -19.70 16.00 8.05
CA SER A 213 -21.03 16.44 8.43
C SER A 213 -21.40 15.68 9.69
N ALA A 214 -20.84 16.11 10.82
CA ALA A 214 -21.46 15.83 12.10
C ALA A 214 -22.70 16.72 12.17
N THR A 215 -23.83 16.21 11.75
CA THR A 215 -25.11 16.72 12.19
C THR A 215 -25.45 15.99 13.47
N ASP A 216 -25.59 16.78 14.54
CA ASP A 216 -26.17 16.43 15.84
C ASP A 216 -27.47 15.62 15.75
#